data_9fd54148a4987614c15e9da0b82d4796
#
_entry.id   9fd54148a4987614c15e9da0b82d4796
#
_cell.length_a   1.000
_cell.length_b   1.000
_cell.length_c   1.000
_cell.angle_alpha   90.00
_cell.angle_beta   90.00
_cell.angle_gamma   90.00
#
_symmetry.space_group_name_H-M   'P 1'
#
loop_
_entity.id
_entity.type
_entity.pdbx_description
1 polymer ?
#
loop_
_entity_poly.entity_id
_entity_poly.type
_entity_poly.pdbx_seq_one_letter_code
_entity_poly.pdbx_strand_id
1 'polypeptide(L)'
;MTVAAVAAGVISATALPAPAAQAATCWYGSCFSYVAGSQTTTATGASVTMLQATPTLDGAQPGGHSLQELALQNADQTSTVEVGWTVDPGTNGDSKPHLFVYHWVDGQESCYNGCGFVQVSTSVRPGMAVTSGVAAEYAVLYSGGNWWIYYNSQAVGYFPGSLWGGSYTSAQLVTAFGEVAATDPTSCTQMGDGRFGSGSGSSWIADFQLFGSADAPSLSVSATDPGEYDAGSATATSFQLGGPGGAC
;
A
#
# COMPACT_ATOMS: atom_id res chain seq x y z
N MET A 1 -44.78 52.54 -18.04
CA MET A 1 -43.38 52.05 -17.86
C MET A 1 -43.31 51.30 -16.56
N THR A 2 -43.31 50.00 -16.62
CA THR A 2 -43.33 49.11 -15.42
C THR A 2 -41.90 48.51 -15.31
N VAL A 3 -41.21 48.84 -14.22
CA VAL A 3 -39.86 48.35 -13.91
C VAL A 3 -40.01 47.01 -13.16
N ALA A 4 -39.51 45.93 -13.77
CA ALA A 4 -39.47 44.62 -13.12
C ALA A 4 -38.18 44.53 -12.29
N ALA A 5 -38.32 44.28 -11.00
CA ALA A 5 -37.18 43.99 -10.08
C ALA A 5 -36.78 42.51 -10.20
N VAL A 6 -35.53 42.27 -10.57
CA VAL A 6 -34.94 40.93 -10.58
C VAL A 6 -34.34 40.66 -9.19
N ALA A 7 -34.92 39.70 -8.47
CA ALA A 7 -34.37 39.23 -7.18
C ALA A 7 -33.22 38.24 -7.46
N ALA A 8 -32.00 38.59 -7.10
CA ALA A 8 -30.86 37.68 -7.11
C ALA A 8 -30.92 36.72 -5.92
N GLY A 9 -31.24 35.46 -6.17
CA GLY A 9 -31.17 34.41 -5.18
C GLY A 9 -29.74 34.01 -4.86
N VAL A 10 -29.33 34.18 -3.61
CA VAL A 10 -28.04 33.70 -3.09
C VAL A 10 -28.15 32.20 -2.85
N ILE A 11 -27.50 31.39 -3.68
CA ILE A 11 -27.37 29.93 -3.46
C ILE A 11 -26.28 29.74 -2.41
N SER A 12 -26.66 29.48 -1.16
CA SER A 12 -25.71 29.03 -0.13
C SER A 12 -25.30 27.59 -0.41
N ALA A 13 -24.07 27.40 -0.85
CA ALA A 13 -23.47 26.08 -0.94
C ALA A 13 -23.22 25.56 0.49
N THR A 14 -24.01 24.56 0.90
CA THR A 14 -23.72 23.81 2.12
C THR A 14 -22.53 22.90 1.86
N ALA A 15 -21.38 23.22 2.47
CA ALA A 15 -20.23 22.31 2.47
C ALA A 15 -20.64 21.01 3.18
N LEU A 16 -20.50 19.88 2.51
CA LEU A 16 -20.64 18.57 3.15
C LEU A 16 -19.52 18.44 4.19
N PRO A 17 -19.81 17.91 5.40
CA PRO A 17 -18.76 17.65 6.37
C PRO A 17 -17.75 16.68 5.76
N ALA A 18 -16.45 16.98 5.90
CA ALA A 18 -15.39 16.05 5.57
C ALA A 18 -15.60 14.75 6.38
N PRO A 19 -15.36 13.56 5.79
CA PRO A 19 -15.39 12.33 6.55
C PRO A 19 -14.44 12.45 7.74
N ALA A 20 -14.89 12.01 8.92
CA ALA A 20 -14.04 11.99 10.11
C ALA A 20 -12.82 11.10 9.82
N ALA A 21 -11.64 11.58 10.16
CA ALA A 21 -10.43 10.78 10.12
C ALA A 21 -10.65 9.51 10.98
N GLN A 22 -10.40 8.34 10.39
CA GLN A 22 -10.40 7.10 11.16
C GLN A 22 -9.04 7.02 11.88
N ALA A 23 -9.09 6.89 13.21
CA ALA A 23 -7.88 6.65 13.99
C ALA A 23 -7.21 5.32 13.59
N ALA A 24 -5.90 5.21 13.83
CA ALA A 24 -5.14 3.98 13.63
C ALA A 24 -5.88 2.77 14.23
N THR A 25 -5.94 1.67 13.49
CA THR A 25 -6.59 0.44 13.95
C THR A 25 -5.55 -0.45 14.59
N CYS A 26 -5.75 -0.82 15.87
CA CYS A 26 -4.81 -1.68 16.60
C CYS A 26 -5.31 -3.14 16.60
N TRP A 27 -4.47 -4.06 16.15
CA TRP A 27 -4.73 -5.50 16.15
C TRP A 27 -3.39 -6.27 16.21
N TYR A 28 -3.40 -7.51 16.67
CA TYR A 28 -2.20 -8.36 16.85
C TYR A 28 -1.03 -7.67 17.60
N GLY A 29 -1.33 -6.70 18.47
CA GLY A 29 -0.32 -6.00 19.27
C GLY A 29 0.37 -4.82 18.57
N SER A 30 -0.07 -4.46 17.37
CA SER A 30 0.38 -3.28 16.62
C SER A 30 -0.79 -2.40 16.22
N CYS A 31 -0.53 -1.11 16.09
CA CYS A 31 -1.45 -0.11 15.55
C CYS A 31 -0.98 0.24 14.13
N PHE A 32 -1.92 0.28 13.18
CA PHE A 32 -1.63 0.45 11.77
C PHE A 32 -2.23 1.76 11.26
N SER A 33 -1.42 2.54 10.56
CA SER A 33 -1.85 3.73 9.81
C SER A 33 -1.55 3.53 8.33
N TYR A 34 -2.53 3.88 7.48
CA TYR A 34 -2.49 3.66 6.04
C TYR A 34 -2.73 4.94 5.25
N VAL A 35 -2.02 5.07 4.12
CA VAL A 35 -2.44 5.88 2.98
C VAL A 35 -2.55 4.96 1.79
N ALA A 36 -3.76 4.71 1.32
CA ALA A 36 -4.07 3.64 0.39
C ALA A 36 -4.85 4.12 -0.83
N GLY A 37 -4.44 3.64 -2.01
CA GLY A 37 -5.25 3.65 -3.22
C GLY A 37 -5.79 2.25 -3.49
N SER A 38 -7.10 2.10 -3.68
CA SER A 38 -7.75 0.81 -3.86
C SER A 38 -8.72 0.80 -5.02
N GLN A 39 -8.90 -0.38 -5.62
CA GLN A 39 -9.92 -0.62 -6.64
C GLN A 39 -10.56 -1.99 -6.44
N THR A 40 -11.88 -2.02 -6.27
CA THR A 40 -12.67 -3.26 -6.38
C THR A 40 -12.81 -3.62 -7.85
N THR A 41 -12.32 -4.79 -8.23
CA THR A 41 -12.30 -5.29 -9.61
C THR A 41 -12.01 -6.78 -9.61
N THR A 42 -12.32 -7.49 -10.70
CA THR A 42 -11.78 -8.84 -10.90
C THR A 42 -10.54 -8.73 -11.76
N ALA A 43 -9.39 -9.16 -11.22
CA ALA A 43 -8.10 -9.12 -11.92
C ALA A 43 -7.27 -10.37 -11.64
N THR A 44 -6.50 -10.82 -12.62
CA THR A 44 -5.52 -11.90 -12.44
C THR A 44 -4.14 -11.37 -12.09
N GLY A 45 -3.99 -10.06 -11.93
CA GLY A 45 -2.75 -9.42 -11.52
C GLY A 45 -2.85 -7.92 -11.53
N ALA A 46 -1.82 -7.29 -10.98
CA ALA A 46 -1.63 -5.84 -11.00
C ALA A 46 -0.15 -5.49 -10.92
N SER A 47 0.19 -4.26 -11.32
CA SER A 47 1.50 -3.66 -11.07
C SER A 47 1.39 -2.21 -10.65
N VAL A 48 2.42 -1.74 -9.97
CA VAL A 48 2.65 -0.35 -9.59
C VAL A 48 4.13 -0.01 -9.63
N THR A 49 4.46 1.25 -9.80
CA THR A 49 5.80 1.81 -9.55
C THR A 49 5.78 2.50 -8.19
N MET A 50 6.71 2.18 -7.29
CA MET A 50 6.84 2.77 -5.97
C MET A 50 8.17 3.51 -5.83
N LEU A 51 8.16 4.69 -5.22
CA LEU A 51 9.40 5.35 -4.78
C LEU A 51 9.88 4.68 -3.49
N GLN A 52 11.01 4.01 -3.57
CA GLN A 52 11.65 3.38 -2.41
C GLN A 52 12.26 4.45 -1.49
N ALA A 53 12.03 4.34 -0.19
CA ALA A 53 12.49 5.34 0.77
C ALA A 53 13.12 4.69 2.00
N THR A 54 13.73 5.51 2.84
CA THR A 54 14.26 5.08 4.14
C THR A 54 13.59 5.91 5.23
N PRO A 55 12.34 5.60 5.60
CA PRO A 55 11.68 6.26 6.72
C PRO A 55 12.45 6.06 8.02
N THR A 56 12.44 7.08 8.87
CA THR A 56 12.90 6.94 10.24
C THR A 56 11.82 6.26 11.06
N LEU A 57 12.19 5.23 11.81
CA LEU A 57 11.28 4.54 12.72
C LEU A 57 11.40 5.12 14.13
N ASP A 58 10.31 5.06 14.89
CA ASP A 58 10.29 5.40 16.30
C ASP A 58 11.16 4.42 17.10
N GLY A 59 12.30 4.88 17.56
CA GLY A 59 13.25 4.06 18.31
C GLY A 59 12.75 3.62 19.69
N ALA A 60 11.68 4.22 20.21
CA ALA A 60 11.05 3.84 21.46
C ALA A 60 10.08 2.66 21.28
N GLN A 61 9.75 2.28 20.06
CA GLN A 61 8.76 1.26 19.72
C GLN A 61 9.40 0.08 18.96
N PRO A 62 9.96 -0.91 19.66
CA PRO A 62 10.55 -2.08 19.02
C PRO A 62 9.46 -2.89 18.28
N GLY A 63 9.80 -3.40 17.09
CA GLY A 63 8.88 -4.17 16.24
C GLY A 63 8.01 -3.34 15.31
N GLY A 64 8.17 -2.01 15.31
CA GLY A 64 7.54 -1.15 14.31
C GLY A 64 8.21 -1.25 12.94
N HIS A 65 7.43 -1.00 11.90
CA HIS A 65 7.94 -0.93 10.52
C HIS A 65 7.22 0.16 9.70
N SER A 66 7.81 0.50 8.57
CA SER A 66 7.18 1.32 7.54
C SER A 66 7.43 0.70 6.17
N LEU A 67 6.40 0.65 5.33
CA LEU A 67 6.45 -0.01 4.04
C LEU A 67 5.63 0.73 2.96
N GLN A 68 5.85 0.36 1.71
CA GLN A 68 4.90 0.50 0.61
C GLN A 68 4.71 -0.85 -0.05
N GLU A 69 3.46 -1.18 -0.38
CA GLU A 69 3.14 -2.47 -0.99
C GLU A 69 2.01 -2.41 -2.00
N LEU A 70 1.97 -3.47 -2.83
CA LEU A 70 0.87 -3.86 -3.67
C LEU A 70 0.29 -5.16 -3.12
N ALA A 71 -0.99 -5.14 -2.77
CA ALA A 71 -1.75 -6.27 -2.28
C ALA A 71 -2.90 -6.63 -3.23
N LEU A 72 -3.00 -7.91 -3.55
CA LEU A 72 -4.12 -8.48 -4.28
C LEU A 72 -4.91 -9.35 -3.31
N GLN A 73 -6.22 -9.12 -3.21
CA GLN A 73 -7.07 -9.70 -2.18
C GLN A 73 -8.31 -10.36 -2.80
N ASN A 74 -8.80 -11.45 -2.19
CA ASN A 74 -10.11 -12.00 -2.52
C ASN A 74 -11.24 -11.10 -1.99
N ALA A 75 -12.50 -11.42 -2.29
CA ALA A 75 -13.66 -10.57 -2.03
C ALA A 75 -13.89 -10.26 -0.53
N ASP A 76 -13.58 -11.19 0.35
CA ASP A 76 -13.73 -11.05 1.80
C ASP A 76 -12.41 -10.63 2.49
N GLN A 77 -11.36 -10.39 1.71
CA GLN A 77 -10.03 -9.93 2.14
C GLN A 77 -9.35 -10.91 3.12
N THR A 78 -9.72 -12.17 3.10
CA THR A 78 -9.12 -13.20 3.94
C THR A 78 -7.92 -13.89 3.29
N SER A 79 -7.79 -13.79 1.98
CA SER A 79 -6.68 -14.33 1.18
C SER A 79 -6.03 -13.23 0.38
N THR A 80 -4.71 -13.09 0.54
CA THR A 80 -3.95 -11.97 -0.03
C THR A 80 -2.60 -12.46 -0.55
N VAL A 81 -2.09 -11.81 -1.59
CA VAL A 81 -0.70 -11.89 -2.05
C VAL A 81 -0.13 -10.47 -2.09
N GLU A 82 1.02 -10.28 -1.49
CA GLU A 82 1.64 -8.98 -1.24
C GLU A 82 3.08 -8.92 -1.73
N VAL A 83 3.47 -7.76 -2.25
CA VAL A 83 4.86 -7.43 -2.60
C VAL A 83 5.12 -5.96 -2.40
N GLY A 84 6.28 -5.63 -1.86
CA GLY A 84 6.65 -4.24 -1.63
C GLY A 84 8.07 -4.07 -1.13
N TRP A 85 8.35 -2.92 -0.57
CA TRP A 85 9.54 -2.69 0.23
C TRP A 85 9.16 -2.31 1.67
N THR A 86 9.98 -2.74 2.61
CA THR A 86 9.80 -2.43 4.04
C THR A 86 11.09 -2.02 4.70
N VAL A 87 11.03 -1.06 5.60
CA VAL A 87 12.05 -0.80 6.62
C VAL A 87 11.57 -1.43 7.91
N ASP A 88 12.19 -2.55 8.27
CA ASP A 88 11.89 -3.36 9.45
C ASP A 88 13.19 -3.93 10.00
N PRO A 89 13.83 -3.24 10.95
CA PRO A 89 15.09 -3.71 11.55
C PRO A 89 14.96 -5.06 12.29
N GLY A 90 13.78 -5.37 12.80
CA GLY A 90 13.51 -6.65 13.46
C GLY A 90 13.61 -7.84 12.51
N THR A 91 13.08 -7.69 11.30
CA THR A 91 13.09 -8.71 10.25
C THR A 91 14.39 -8.69 9.42
N ASN A 92 14.90 -7.50 9.07
CA ASN A 92 15.98 -7.34 8.10
C ASN A 92 17.37 -7.14 8.73
N GLY A 93 17.44 -6.80 10.02
CA GLY A 93 18.69 -6.61 10.76
C GLY A 93 19.35 -5.24 10.52
N ASP A 94 18.76 -4.36 9.71
CA ASP A 94 19.20 -2.98 9.48
C ASP A 94 18.00 -2.06 9.20
N SER A 95 18.26 -0.75 9.07
CA SER A 95 17.24 0.28 8.80
C SER A 95 17.18 0.69 7.32
N LYS A 96 17.50 -0.20 6.39
CA LYS A 96 17.35 0.03 4.95
C LYS A 96 16.03 -0.52 4.44
N PRO A 97 15.53 -0.02 3.31
CA PRO A 97 14.40 -0.65 2.65
C PRO A 97 14.81 -1.99 2.02
N HIS A 98 14.00 -3.01 2.23
CA HIS A 98 14.19 -4.37 1.70
C HIS A 98 12.96 -4.82 0.91
N LEU A 99 13.18 -5.52 -0.21
CA LEU A 99 12.12 -6.20 -0.94
C LEU A 99 11.50 -7.26 -0.03
N PHE A 100 10.17 -7.27 0.06
CA PHE A 100 9.47 -8.32 0.78
C PHE A 100 8.34 -8.93 -0.05
N VAL A 101 7.95 -10.13 0.32
CA VAL A 101 6.76 -10.84 -0.14
C VAL A 101 6.03 -11.39 1.07
N TYR A 102 4.70 -11.37 1.01
CA TYR A 102 3.86 -11.88 2.08
C TYR A 102 2.56 -12.45 1.52
N HIS A 103 1.83 -13.22 2.30
CA HIS A 103 0.51 -13.72 1.93
C HIS A 103 -0.34 -14.05 3.14
N TRP A 104 -1.64 -14.08 2.94
CA TRP A 104 -2.64 -14.53 3.91
C TRP A 104 -3.44 -15.67 3.31
N VAL A 105 -3.84 -16.62 4.14
CA VAL A 105 -4.70 -17.74 3.75
C VAL A 105 -5.86 -17.82 4.75
N ASP A 106 -7.09 -17.60 4.27
CA ASP A 106 -8.31 -17.71 5.08
C ASP A 106 -8.23 -16.91 6.40
N GLY A 107 -7.69 -15.69 6.36
CA GLY A 107 -7.52 -14.81 7.51
C GLY A 107 -6.37 -15.19 8.45
N GLN A 108 -5.56 -16.18 8.08
CA GLN A 108 -4.38 -16.55 8.84
C GLN A 108 -3.13 -15.89 8.24
N GLU A 109 -2.38 -15.20 9.10
CA GLU A 109 -1.09 -14.62 8.73
C GLU A 109 -0.06 -15.71 8.39
N SER A 110 0.88 -15.37 7.52
CA SER A 110 2.01 -16.24 7.16
C SER A 110 3.31 -15.79 7.80
N CYS A 111 4.39 -15.76 7.06
CA CYS A 111 5.67 -15.20 7.49
C CYS A 111 6.32 -14.38 6.38
N TYR A 112 7.12 -13.40 6.77
CA TYR A 112 7.89 -12.58 5.83
C TYR A 112 8.83 -13.44 5.00
N ASN A 113 8.82 -13.23 3.69
CA ASN A 113 9.77 -13.77 2.73
C ASN A 113 9.83 -15.31 2.68
N GLY A 114 8.84 -16.00 3.24
CA GLY A 114 8.86 -17.46 3.39
C GLY A 114 7.48 -18.09 3.30
N CYS A 115 7.23 -19.11 4.16
CA CYS A 115 5.94 -19.78 4.32
C CYS A 115 5.33 -20.28 2.98
N GLY A 116 6.12 -21.02 2.19
CA GLY A 116 5.68 -21.58 0.92
C GLY A 116 6.07 -20.76 -0.31
N PHE A 117 6.73 -19.60 -0.16
CA PHE A 117 7.29 -18.88 -1.31
C PHE A 117 8.37 -19.70 -2.01
N VAL A 118 8.26 -19.84 -3.33
CA VAL A 118 9.23 -20.53 -4.18
C VAL A 118 10.05 -19.49 -4.94
N GLN A 119 11.27 -19.22 -4.46
CA GLN A 119 12.20 -18.30 -5.11
C GLN A 119 12.73 -18.91 -6.42
N VAL A 120 12.76 -18.13 -7.50
CA VAL A 120 13.31 -18.56 -8.81
C VAL A 120 14.52 -17.76 -9.24
N SER A 121 14.69 -16.54 -8.74
CA SER A 121 15.84 -15.69 -9.05
C SER A 121 16.87 -15.74 -7.92
N THR A 122 18.16 -15.73 -8.29
CA THR A 122 19.28 -15.60 -7.34
C THR A 122 19.74 -14.14 -7.17
N SER A 123 19.46 -13.29 -8.16
CA SER A 123 19.86 -11.87 -8.18
C SER A 123 18.79 -10.96 -7.56
N VAL A 124 17.51 -11.30 -7.73
CA VAL A 124 16.39 -10.57 -7.11
C VAL A 124 15.65 -11.54 -6.19
N ARG A 125 15.67 -11.27 -4.91
CA ARG A 125 15.14 -12.19 -3.90
C ARG A 125 14.48 -11.43 -2.75
N PRO A 126 13.49 -12.02 -2.08
CA PRO A 126 12.95 -11.46 -0.83
C PRO A 126 14.07 -11.23 0.19
N GLY A 127 13.94 -10.16 0.97
CA GLY A 127 14.93 -9.77 1.98
C GLY A 127 16.18 -9.07 1.41
N MET A 128 16.31 -8.86 0.10
CA MET A 128 17.41 -8.05 -0.43
C MET A 128 17.17 -6.56 -0.18
N ALA A 129 18.21 -5.82 0.16
CA ALA A 129 18.13 -4.36 0.24
C ALA A 129 17.83 -3.77 -1.13
N VAL A 130 16.91 -2.80 -1.18
CA VAL A 130 16.59 -1.99 -2.36
C VAL A 130 17.15 -0.58 -2.20
N THR A 131 17.21 0.20 -3.29
CA THR A 131 17.88 1.49 -3.27
C THR A 131 16.92 2.62 -2.92
N SER A 132 17.11 3.26 -1.78
CA SER A 132 16.34 4.44 -1.39
C SER A 132 16.48 5.59 -2.41
N GLY A 133 15.41 6.32 -2.66
CA GLY A 133 15.34 7.40 -3.64
C GLY A 133 15.21 6.93 -5.10
N VAL A 134 15.13 5.63 -5.35
CA VAL A 134 14.94 5.05 -6.68
C VAL A 134 13.54 4.45 -6.79
N ALA A 135 12.85 4.73 -7.89
CA ALA A 135 11.57 4.11 -8.20
C ALA A 135 11.78 2.70 -8.79
N ALA A 136 10.91 1.78 -8.43
CA ALA A 136 10.93 0.42 -8.95
C ALA A 136 9.50 -0.10 -9.19
N GLU A 137 9.35 -0.95 -10.22
CA GLU A 137 8.10 -1.65 -10.50
C GLU A 137 7.96 -2.89 -9.62
N TYR A 138 6.78 -3.06 -9.05
CA TYR A 138 6.35 -4.22 -8.29
C TYR A 138 5.09 -4.80 -8.94
N ALA A 139 5.07 -6.11 -9.18
CA ALA A 139 3.91 -6.73 -9.81
C ALA A 139 3.59 -8.10 -9.21
N VAL A 140 2.31 -8.41 -9.22
CA VAL A 140 1.75 -9.72 -8.88
C VAL A 140 0.92 -10.23 -10.04
N LEU A 141 1.11 -11.48 -10.46
CA LEU A 141 0.38 -12.07 -11.59
C LEU A 141 0.04 -13.54 -11.31
N TYR A 142 -1.24 -13.90 -11.40
CA TYR A 142 -1.66 -15.30 -11.40
C TYR A 142 -1.45 -15.93 -12.79
N SER A 143 -0.60 -16.92 -12.84
CA SER A 143 -0.31 -17.64 -14.08
C SER A 143 0.14 -19.08 -13.79
N GLY A 144 -0.33 -20.04 -14.59
CA GLY A 144 0.07 -21.45 -14.47
C GLY A 144 -0.22 -22.07 -13.09
N GLY A 145 -1.30 -21.62 -12.43
CA GLY A 145 -1.69 -22.13 -11.11
C GLY A 145 -0.92 -21.52 -9.93
N ASN A 146 -0.17 -20.44 -10.13
CA ASN A 146 0.66 -19.81 -9.10
C ASN A 146 0.50 -18.28 -9.13
N TRP A 147 0.71 -17.63 -7.99
CA TRP A 147 0.82 -16.19 -7.86
C TRP A 147 2.29 -15.75 -7.96
N TRP A 148 2.67 -15.28 -9.14
CA TRP A 148 4.02 -14.83 -9.47
C TRP A 148 4.27 -13.42 -8.96
N ILE A 149 5.47 -13.20 -8.42
CA ILE A 149 5.97 -11.90 -7.95
C ILE A 149 7.08 -11.43 -8.88
N TYR A 150 7.00 -10.15 -9.27
CA TYR A 150 8.00 -9.49 -10.10
C TYR A 150 8.51 -8.20 -9.45
N TYR A 151 9.77 -7.91 -9.68
CA TYR A 151 10.44 -6.67 -9.33
C TYR A 151 11.23 -6.17 -10.54
N ASN A 152 10.94 -4.94 -11.04
CA ASN A 152 11.49 -4.40 -12.28
C ASN A 152 11.42 -5.40 -13.44
N SER A 153 10.24 -5.96 -13.66
CA SER A 153 9.93 -6.97 -14.69
C SER A 153 10.72 -8.28 -14.58
N GLN A 154 11.51 -8.48 -13.53
CA GLN A 154 12.22 -9.73 -13.25
C GLN A 154 11.44 -10.60 -12.27
N ALA A 155 11.19 -11.85 -12.63
CA ALA A 155 10.53 -12.80 -11.73
C ALA A 155 11.40 -13.03 -10.48
N VAL A 156 10.83 -12.76 -9.31
CA VAL A 156 11.42 -13.04 -7.98
C VAL A 156 11.17 -14.50 -7.61
N GLY A 157 9.91 -14.92 -7.76
CA GLY A 157 9.41 -16.24 -7.42
C GLY A 157 7.90 -16.25 -7.44
N TYR A 158 7.30 -17.20 -6.75
CA TYR A 158 5.84 -17.35 -6.71
C TYR A 158 5.35 -18.00 -5.41
N PHE A 159 4.11 -17.74 -5.08
CA PHE A 159 3.34 -18.53 -4.12
C PHE A 159 2.53 -19.58 -4.89
N PRO A 160 2.68 -20.89 -4.61
CA PRO A 160 1.86 -21.92 -5.23
C PRO A 160 0.37 -21.71 -4.92
N GLY A 161 -0.51 -21.80 -5.93
CA GLY A 161 -1.96 -21.69 -5.72
C GLY A 161 -2.52 -22.78 -4.79
N SER A 162 -1.79 -23.88 -4.60
CA SER A 162 -2.13 -24.93 -3.63
C SER A 162 -2.14 -24.44 -2.17
N LEU A 163 -1.50 -23.32 -1.84
CA LEU A 163 -1.60 -22.70 -0.51
C LEU A 163 -3.05 -22.34 -0.16
N TRP A 164 -3.84 -21.97 -1.17
CA TRP A 164 -5.27 -21.65 -1.06
C TRP A 164 -6.16 -22.78 -1.61
N GLY A 165 -5.67 -24.02 -1.62
CA GLY A 165 -6.42 -25.15 -2.19
C GLY A 165 -6.77 -24.99 -3.68
N GLY A 166 -6.10 -24.09 -4.39
CA GLY A 166 -6.37 -23.77 -5.80
C GLY A 166 -7.59 -22.87 -6.05
N SER A 167 -8.24 -22.35 -5.00
CA SER A 167 -9.47 -21.55 -5.12
C SER A 167 -9.18 -20.05 -5.41
N TYR A 168 -8.06 -19.51 -4.93
CA TYR A 168 -7.69 -18.12 -5.12
C TYR A 168 -6.94 -17.94 -6.44
N THR A 169 -7.67 -17.63 -7.51
CA THR A 169 -7.15 -17.52 -8.90
C THR A 169 -7.29 -16.12 -9.50
N SER A 170 -8.00 -15.22 -8.82
CA SER A 170 -8.16 -13.82 -9.18
C SER A 170 -8.40 -12.99 -7.93
N ALA A 171 -7.95 -11.75 -7.95
CA ALA A 171 -8.27 -10.76 -6.93
C ALA A 171 -9.64 -10.11 -7.21
N GLN A 172 -10.34 -9.70 -6.16
CA GLN A 172 -11.56 -8.90 -6.19
C GLN A 172 -11.34 -7.50 -5.60
N LEU A 173 -10.23 -7.30 -4.90
CA LEU A 173 -9.74 -6.01 -4.44
C LEU A 173 -8.25 -5.92 -4.71
N VAL A 174 -7.80 -4.85 -5.33
CA VAL A 174 -6.39 -4.50 -5.49
C VAL A 174 -6.12 -3.22 -4.73
N THR A 175 -5.12 -3.24 -3.87
CA THR A 175 -4.73 -2.11 -3.03
C THR A 175 -3.24 -1.84 -3.19
N ALA A 176 -2.86 -0.58 -3.36
CA ALA A 176 -1.47 -0.14 -3.28
C ALA A 176 -1.39 0.92 -2.18
N PHE A 177 -0.46 0.78 -1.24
CA PHE A 177 -0.49 1.65 -0.06
C PHE A 177 0.87 1.84 0.60
N GLY A 178 0.97 2.89 1.41
CA GLY A 178 1.95 3.03 2.46
C GLY A 178 1.33 2.63 3.80
N GLU A 179 2.11 1.94 4.61
CA GLU A 179 1.72 1.51 5.96
C GLU A 179 2.80 1.89 6.96
N VAL A 180 2.36 2.28 8.14
CA VAL A 180 3.16 2.32 9.36
C VAL A 180 2.52 1.38 10.36
N ALA A 181 3.32 0.46 10.91
CA ALA A 181 2.98 -0.34 12.06
C ALA A 181 3.81 0.09 13.27
N ALA A 182 3.15 0.28 14.40
CA ALA A 182 3.77 0.70 15.65
C ALA A 182 3.03 0.08 16.84
N THR A 183 3.66 0.01 18.02
CA THR A 183 3.01 -0.49 19.24
C THR A 183 2.08 0.56 19.87
N ASP A 184 2.20 1.82 19.50
CA ASP A 184 1.39 2.94 19.96
C ASP A 184 0.83 3.71 18.76
N PRO A 185 -0.46 4.07 18.74
CA PRO A 185 -1.05 4.83 17.64
C PRO A 185 -0.45 6.24 17.46
N THR A 186 0.29 6.75 18.44
CA THR A 186 0.94 8.08 18.38
C THR A 186 2.42 8.01 18.01
N SER A 187 2.83 6.96 17.32
CA SER A 187 4.22 6.76 16.89
C SER A 187 4.72 7.87 15.97
N CYS A 188 6.00 8.26 16.15
CA CYS A 188 6.70 9.14 15.22
C CYS A 188 7.41 8.40 14.07
N THR A 189 7.06 7.13 13.84
CA THR A 189 7.51 6.40 12.65
C THR A 189 7.05 7.11 11.39
N GLN A 190 7.96 7.36 10.47
CA GLN A 190 7.66 8.03 9.21
C GLN A 190 7.04 7.07 8.20
N MET A 191 6.14 7.58 7.36
CA MET A 191 5.67 6.91 6.15
C MET A 191 6.35 7.50 4.92
N GLY A 192 6.79 6.64 3.99
CA GLY A 192 7.47 7.05 2.78
C GLY A 192 8.82 7.73 3.09
N ASP A 193 9.01 8.96 2.65
CA ASP A 193 10.23 9.74 2.92
C ASP A 193 10.08 10.69 4.13
N GLY A 194 9.02 10.54 4.92
CA GLY A 194 8.72 11.34 6.11
C GLY A 194 8.08 12.69 5.84
N ARG A 195 7.85 13.07 4.58
CA ARG A 195 7.09 14.27 4.22
C ARG A 195 5.63 13.91 4.11
N PHE A 196 4.75 14.86 4.45
CA PHE A 196 3.34 14.73 4.11
C PHE A 196 3.16 14.51 2.61
N GLY A 197 2.23 13.64 2.22
CA GLY A 197 1.91 13.36 0.82
C GLY A 197 1.49 14.62 0.05
N SER A 198 0.84 15.57 0.71
CA SER A 198 0.53 16.90 0.18
C SER A 198 1.75 17.81 0.01
N GLY A 199 2.90 17.44 0.58
CA GLY A 199 4.16 18.19 0.51
C GLY A 199 4.89 17.99 -0.82
N SER A 200 5.69 19.01 -1.21
CA SER A 200 6.51 18.91 -2.43
C SER A 200 7.60 17.86 -2.29
N GLY A 201 7.69 16.96 -3.28
CA GLY A 201 8.71 15.90 -3.33
C GLY A 201 8.48 14.76 -2.34
N SER A 202 7.25 14.58 -1.87
CA SER A 202 6.84 13.44 -1.04
C SER A 202 6.97 12.12 -1.78
N SER A 203 6.87 11.02 -1.04
CA SER A 203 6.79 9.68 -1.60
C SER A 203 5.55 9.49 -2.48
N TRP A 204 5.56 8.47 -3.33
CA TRP A 204 4.46 8.24 -4.26
C TRP A 204 4.38 6.77 -4.71
N ILE A 205 3.18 6.40 -5.18
CA ILE A 205 2.88 5.20 -5.93
C ILE A 205 2.27 5.63 -7.25
N ALA A 206 2.70 5.05 -8.37
CA ALA A 206 2.27 5.44 -9.72
C ALA A 206 2.16 4.22 -10.65
N ASP A 207 1.75 4.49 -11.91
CA ASP A 207 1.68 3.50 -12.99
C ASP A 207 0.84 2.28 -12.64
N PHE A 208 -0.24 2.47 -11.83
CA PHE A 208 -1.14 1.38 -11.48
C PHE A 208 -1.77 0.76 -12.72
N GLN A 209 -1.59 -0.53 -12.88
CA GLN A 209 -2.13 -1.32 -13.97
C GLN A 209 -2.81 -2.58 -13.45
N LEU A 210 -3.83 -3.04 -14.17
CA LEU A 210 -4.55 -4.28 -13.90
C LEU A 210 -4.29 -5.27 -15.04
N PHE A 211 -4.13 -6.56 -14.71
CA PHE A 211 -3.97 -7.64 -15.67
C PHE A 211 -5.17 -8.59 -15.61
N GLY A 212 -5.67 -8.98 -16.79
CA GLY A 212 -6.83 -9.87 -16.89
C GLY A 212 -8.13 -9.29 -16.32
N SER A 213 -8.23 -7.97 -16.23
CA SER A 213 -9.44 -7.24 -15.84
C SER A 213 -10.12 -6.64 -17.06
N ALA A 214 -11.45 -6.51 -17.00
CA ALA A 214 -12.23 -5.73 -17.96
C ALA A 214 -12.30 -4.24 -17.57
N ASP A 215 -11.97 -3.91 -16.32
CA ASP A 215 -12.03 -2.56 -15.80
C ASP A 215 -10.77 -1.77 -16.15
N ALA A 216 -10.92 -0.48 -16.41
CA ALA A 216 -9.78 0.42 -16.48
C ALA A 216 -9.22 0.70 -15.07
N PRO A 217 -7.90 0.93 -14.92
CA PRO A 217 -7.31 1.34 -13.66
C PRO A 217 -7.95 2.62 -13.10
N SER A 218 -8.41 2.58 -11.85
CA SER A 218 -9.07 3.71 -11.19
C SER A 218 -8.98 3.60 -9.66
N LEU A 219 -7.92 4.15 -9.10
CA LEU A 219 -7.69 4.14 -7.64
C LEU A 219 -8.60 5.12 -6.91
N SER A 220 -9.23 4.66 -5.84
CA SER A 220 -9.86 5.49 -4.81
C SER A 220 -8.88 5.64 -3.64
N VAL A 221 -8.47 6.88 -3.33
CA VAL A 221 -7.41 7.14 -2.35
C VAL A 221 -7.99 7.60 -1.02
N SER A 222 -7.49 7.04 0.08
CA SER A 222 -7.87 7.40 1.45
C SER A 222 -6.68 7.34 2.40
N ALA A 223 -6.79 8.01 3.54
CA ALA A 223 -5.84 7.96 4.65
C ALA A 223 -6.60 7.68 5.94
N THR A 224 -6.06 6.82 6.82
CA THR A 224 -6.66 6.50 8.11
C THR A 224 -6.38 7.57 9.15
N ASP A 225 -5.22 8.18 9.11
CA ASP A 225 -4.81 9.25 10.01
C ASP A 225 -4.18 10.43 9.26
N PRO A 226 -4.99 11.28 8.62
CA PRO A 226 -4.48 12.35 7.77
C PRO A 226 -3.78 13.49 8.55
N GLY A 227 -3.85 13.50 9.87
CA GLY A 227 -3.10 14.40 10.73
C GLY A 227 -1.62 14.03 10.84
N GLU A 228 -1.28 12.75 10.69
CA GLU A 228 0.08 12.22 10.79
C GLU A 228 0.59 11.71 9.42
N TYR A 229 -0.30 11.13 8.60
CA TYR A 229 0.01 10.58 7.28
C TYR A 229 -1.11 10.96 6.31
N ASP A 230 -0.79 11.69 5.26
CA ASP A 230 -1.78 12.14 4.29
C ASP A 230 -1.50 11.68 2.86
N ALA A 231 -2.56 11.73 2.06
CA ALA A 231 -2.48 11.61 0.63
C ALA A 231 -2.34 13.00 0.01
N GLY A 232 -1.44 13.10 -0.98
CA GLY A 232 -1.30 14.30 -1.80
C GLY A 232 -2.09 14.21 -3.09
N SER A 233 -1.50 14.76 -4.17
CA SER A 233 -2.11 14.71 -5.49
C SER A 233 -2.38 13.29 -5.94
N ALA A 234 -3.57 13.03 -6.46
CA ALA A 234 -4.01 11.72 -6.93
C ALA A 234 -4.59 11.79 -8.34
N THR A 235 -4.40 10.72 -9.12
CA THR A 235 -5.01 10.46 -10.41
C THR A 235 -5.66 9.07 -10.38
N ALA A 236 -6.19 8.59 -11.49
CA ALA A 236 -6.70 7.23 -11.59
C ALA A 236 -5.63 6.14 -11.37
N THR A 237 -4.35 6.46 -11.59
CA THR A 237 -3.25 5.47 -11.59
C THR A 237 -2.08 5.85 -10.70
N SER A 238 -2.17 6.94 -9.95
CA SER A 238 -1.07 7.41 -9.10
C SER A 238 -1.57 8.25 -7.92
N PHE A 239 -0.80 8.28 -6.85
CA PHE A 239 -1.01 9.20 -5.73
C PHE A 239 0.28 9.44 -4.96
N GLN A 240 0.36 10.60 -4.32
CA GLN A 240 1.39 10.92 -3.36
C GLN A 240 0.95 10.50 -1.97
N LEU A 241 1.91 10.12 -1.13
CA LEU A 241 1.66 9.66 0.22
C LEU A 241 2.85 9.93 1.12
N GLY A 242 2.57 9.97 2.42
CA GLY A 242 3.61 10.05 3.43
C GLY A 242 3.20 10.84 4.66
N GLY A 243 4.14 11.00 5.57
CA GLY A 243 3.98 11.81 6.76
C GLY A 243 5.07 11.58 7.79
N PRO A 244 5.28 12.55 8.69
CA PRO A 244 6.32 12.48 9.71
C PRO A 244 5.96 11.55 10.88
N GLY A 245 4.69 11.11 10.97
CA GLY A 245 4.13 10.50 12.16
C GLY A 245 3.76 11.53 13.23
N GLY A 246 3.36 11.04 14.39
CA GLY A 246 3.06 11.85 15.55
C GLY A 246 4.30 12.45 16.22
N ALA A 247 4.11 13.07 17.37
CA ALA A 247 5.22 13.64 18.12
C ALA A 247 6.09 12.56 18.78
N CYS A 248 7.40 12.64 18.61
CA CYS A 248 8.39 11.89 19.42
C CYS A 248 8.66 12.56 20.75
#